data_6edd9055423a43a46e4ad0af6f96f02d
#
_entry.id   6edd9055423a43a46e4ad0af6f96f02d
#
_cell.length_a   1.000
_cell.length_b   1.000
_cell.length_c   1.000
_cell.angle_alpha   90.00
_cell.angle_beta   90.00
_cell.angle_gamma   90.00
#
_symmetry.space_group_name_H-M   'P 1'
#
loop_
_entity.id
_entity.type
_entity.pdbx_description
1 polymer ?
#
loop_
_entity_poly.entity_id
_entity_poly.type
_entity_poly.pdbx_seq_one_letter_code
_entity_poly.pdbx_strand_id
1 'polypeptide(L)'
;MMVDYELNELKREFLDEAREKVEEMQAAVDGGQRDGAALDRLAYLAHQLKGSGGSYGYQQISEDATELEKAVESMAGQNGDGPTLDEKIRRHVGNLMTEIDNALKELG
;
A
#
# COMPACT_ATOMS: atom_id res chain seq x y z
N MET A 1 -13.92 -26.01 -6.48
CA MET A 1 -14.45 -24.65 -6.29
C MET A 1 -14.26 -24.23 -4.83
N MET A 2 -13.80 -23.00 -4.63
CA MET A 2 -13.57 -22.48 -3.27
C MET A 2 -14.87 -22.01 -2.66
N VAL A 3 -15.14 -22.40 -1.41
CA VAL A 3 -16.32 -21.94 -0.68
C VAL A 3 -16.02 -20.55 -0.05
N ASP A 4 -17.08 -19.79 0.26
CA ASP A 4 -16.93 -18.43 0.81
C ASP A 4 -16.06 -18.37 2.05
N TYR A 5 -16.17 -19.37 2.92
CA TYR A 5 -15.36 -19.47 4.12
C TYR A 5 -13.85 -19.50 3.79
N GLU A 6 -13.46 -20.34 2.83
CA GLU A 6 -12.07 -20.47 2.41
C GLU A 6 -11.56 -19.19 1.76
N LEU A 7 -12.38 -18.57 0.94
CA LEU A 7 -12.03 -17.29 0.31
C LEU A 7 -11.85 -16.20 1.34
N ASN A 8 -12.73 -16.14 2.35
CA ASN A 8 -12.61 -15.14 3.41
C ASN A 8 -11.35 -15.32 4.24
N GLU A 9 -10.93 -16.57 4.47
CA GLU A 9 -9.67 -16.82 5.17
C GLU A 9 -8.47 -16.33 4.36
N LEU A 10 -8.47 -16.58 3.04
CA LEU A 10 -7.41 -16.11 2.17
C LEU A 10 -7.37 -14.58 2.11
N LYS A 11 -8.54 -13.95 2.05
CA LYS A 11 -8.63 -12.49 2.09
C LYS A 11 -8.08 -11.94 3.41
N ARG A 12 -8.40 -12.58 4.52
CA ARG A 12 -7.88 -12.15 5.83
C ARG A 12 -6.37 -12.28 5.89
N GLU A 13 -5.80 -13.37 5.41
CA GLU A 13 -4.36 -13.55 5.35
C GLU A 13 -3.70 -12.46 4.52
N PHE A 14 -4.27 -12.17 3.35
CA PHE A 14 -3.78 -11.08 2.50
C PHE A 14 -3.84 -9.74 3.24
N LEU A 15 -4.98 -9.43 3.88
CA LEU A 15 -5.17 -8.15 4.55
C LEU A 15 -4.24 -8.00 5.76
N ASP A 16 -4.02 -9.08 6.51
CA ASP A 16 -3.09 -9.05 7.64
C ASP A 16 -1.66 -8.77 7.16
N GLU A 17 -1.23 -9.42 6.08
CA GLU A 17 0.08 -9.18 5.49
C GLU A 17 0.17 -7.76 4.91
N ALA A 18 -0.89 -7.31 4.25
CA ALA A 18 -0.97 -5.96 3.70
C ALA A 18 -0.84 -4.92 4.80
N ARG A 19 -1.48 -5.16 5.93
CA ARG A 19 -1.41 -4.26 7.07
C ARG A 19 0.02 -4.13 7.59
N GLU A 20 0.73 -5.24 7.71
CA GLU A 20 2.13 -5.23 8.13
C GLU A 20 3.00 -4.43 7.16
N LYS A 21 2.77 -4.60 5.86
CA LYS A 21 3.49 -3.84 4.83
C LYS A 21 3.23 -2.35 4.94
N VAL A 22 1.98 -1.97 5.16
CA VAL A 22 1.63 -0.54 5.27
C VAL A 22 2.15 0.05 6.57
N GLU A 23 2.18 -0.72 7.66
CA GLU A 23 2.81 -0.29 8.91
C GLU A 23 4.30 0.01 8.70
N GLU A 24 5.00 -0.83 7.94
CA GLU A 24 6.39 -0.58 7.58
C GLU A 24 6.52 0.72 6.77
N MET A 25 5.65 0.92 5.80
CA MET A 25 5.64 2.14 4.99
C MET A 25 5.40 3.38 5.86
N GLN A 26 4.42 3.29 6.75
CA GLN A 26 4.06 4.40 7.62
C GLN A 26 5.23 4.79 8.52
N ALA A 27 5.92 3.81 9.09
CA ALA A 27 7.08 4.04 9.94
C ALA A 27 8.21 4.74 9.17
N ALA A 28 8.47 4.30 7.93
CA ALA A 28 9.49 4.91 7.08
C ALA A 28 9.14 6.36 6.72
N VAL A 29 7.89 6.58 6.35
CA VAL A 29 7.39 7.90 5.95
C VAL A 29 7.44 8.85 7.15
N ASP A 30 6.97 8.43 8.30
CA ASP A 30 6.96 9.23 9.53
C ASP A 30 8.37 9.51 10.03
N GLY A 31 9.29 8.57 9.80
CA GLY A 31 10.70 8.73 10.16
C GLY A 31 11.49 9.60 9.20
N GLY A 32 10.85 10.12 8.15
CA GLY A 32 11.50 10.99 7.18
C GLY A 32 12.46 10.29 6.23
N GLN A 33 12.38 8.98 6.13
CA GLN A 33 13.28 8.19 5.29
C GLN A 33 12.94 8.37 3.81
N ARG A 34 13.87 9.00 3.07
CA ARG A 34 13.68 9.32 1.64
C ARG A 34 14.93 9.02 0.81
N ASP A 35 15.89 8.25 1.36
CA ASP A 35 17.07 7.87 0.58
C ASP A 35 16.69 6.81 -0.46
N GLY A 36 17.63 6.48 -1.36
CA GLY A 36 17.37 5.55 -2.45
C GLY A 36 16.87 4.18 -1.97
N ALA A 37 17.46 3.65 -0.91
CA ALA A 37 17.06 2.35 -0.37
C ALA A 37 15.64 2.40 0.21
N ALA A 38 15.29 3.49 0.91
CA ALA A 38 13.96 3.65 1.48
C ALA A 38 12.91 3.79 0.39
N LEU A 39 13.19 4.58 -0.66
CA LEU A 39 12.26 4.76 -1.77
C LEU A 39 12.08 3.46 -2.55
N ASP A 40 13.16 2.71 -2.78
CA ASP A 40 13.07 1.41 -3.46
C ASP A 40 12.20 0.44 -2.68
N ARG A 41 12.33 0.43 -1.35
CA ARG A 41 11.51 -0.44 -0.49
C ARG A 41 10.04 -0.05 -0.54
N LEU A 42 9.74 1.25 -0.49
CA LEU A 42 8.37 1.75 -0.60
C LEU A 42 7.75 1.35 -1.94
N ALA A 43 8.50 1.53 -3.04
CA ALA A 43 8.02 1.16 -4.37
C ALA A 43 7.75 -0.35 -4.47
N TYR A 44 8.62 -1.16 -3.91
CA TYR A 44 8.48 -2.61 -3.91
C TYR A 44 7.21 -3.05 -3.17
N LEU A 45 7.00 -2.52 -1.96
CA LEU A 45 5.83 -2.85 -1.16
C LEU A 45 4.53 -2.39 -1.85
N ALA A 46 4.55 -1.19 -2.43
CA ALA A 46 3.40 -0.67 -3.16
C ALA A 46 3.08 -1.55 -4.37
N HIS A 47 4.10 -1.98 -5.09
CA HIS A 47 3.93 -2.86 -6.26
C HIS A 47 3.26 -4.19 -5.85
N GLN A 48 3.71 -4.79 -4.75
CA GLN A 48 3.11 -6.02 -4.24
C GLN A 48 1.65 -5.83 -3.87
N LEU A 49 1.32 -4.74 -3.19
CA LEU A 49 -0.05 -4.44 -2.78
C LEU A 49 -0.96 -4.21 -3.99
N LYS A 50 -0.44 -3.54 -5.02
CA LYS A 50 -1.18 -3.34 -6.26
C LYS A 50 -1.61 -4.66 -6.87
N GLY A 51 -0.67 -5.58 -7.05
CA GLY A 51 -0.94 -6.87 -7.66
C GLY A 51 -1.87 -7.73 -6.82
N SER A 52 -1.57 -7.88 -5.54
CA SER A 52 -2.35 -8.74 -4.64
C SER A 52 -3.73 -8.15 -4.37
N GLY A 53 -3.83 -6.83 -4.20
CA GLY A 53 -5.11 -6.16 -4.00
C GLY A 53 -6.05 -6.41 -5.15
N GLY A 54 -5.54 -6.27 -6.38
CA GLY A 54 -6.32 -6.56 -7.58
C GLY A 54 -6.76 -8.02 -7.65
N SER A 55 -5.86 -8.94 -7.32
CA SER A 55 -6.15 -10.38 -7.36
C SER A 55 -7.27 -10.79 -6.39
N TYR A 56 -7.34 -10.15 -5.23
CA TYR A 56 -8.37 -10.44 -4.22
C TYR A 56 -9.62 -9.58 -4.38
N GLY A 57 -9.66 -8.70 -5.38
CA GLY A 57 -10.83 -7.87 -5.65
C GLY A 57 -10.93 -6.61 -4.81
N TYR A 58 -9.83 -6.21 -4.16
CA TYR A 58 -9.77 -4.95 -3.39
C TYR A 58 -9.28 -3.83 -4.31
N GLN A 59 -10.19 -3.35 -5.14
CA GLN A 59 -9.87 -2.37 -6.19
C GLN A 59 -9.27 -1.09 -5.62
N GLN A 60 -9.83 -0.58 -4.52
CA GLN A 60 -9.36 0.67 -3.93
C GLN A 60 -7.94 0.55 -3.38
N ILE A 61 -7.63 -0.60 -2.77
CA ILE A 61 -6.26 -0.88 -2.29
C ILE A 61 -5.30 -0.88 -3.48
N SER A 62 -5.69 -1.55 -4.57
CA SER A 62 -4.87 -1.62 -5.77
C SER A 62 -4.64 -0.24 -6.38
N GLU A 63 -5.67 0.60 -6.42
CA GLU A 63 -5.58 1.96 -6.98
C GLU A 63 -4.68 2.86 -6.14
N ASP A 64 -4.83 2.86 -4.81
CA ASP A 64 -3.97 3.67 -3.96
C ASP A 64 -2.52 3.18 -4.01
N ALA A 65 -2.31 1.88 -4.07
CA ALA A 65 -0.97 1.32 -4.20
C ALA A 65 -0.32 1.73 -5.53
N THR A 66 -1.11 1.78 -6.61
CA THR A 66 -0.63 2.22 -7.93
C THR A 66 -0.18 3.69 -7.87
N GLU A 67 -1.00 4.55 -7.28
CA GLU A 67 -0.66 5.97 -7.17
C GLU A 67 0.52 6.19 -6.24
N LEU A 68 0.62 5.42 -5.18
CA LEU A 68 1.76 5.46 -4.27
C LEU A 68 3.05 5.09 -5.01
N GLU A 69 3.02 3.98 -5.76
CA GLU A 69 4.18 3.54 -6.54
C GLU A 69 4.66 4.63 -7.49
N LYS A 70 3.72 5.25 -8.20
CA LYS A 70 4.04 6.35 -9.14
C LYS A 70 4.69 7.53 -8.43
N ALA A 71 4.16 7.95 -7.29
CA ALA A 71 4.70 9.07 -6.55
C ALA A 71 6.11 8.77 -6.03
N VAL A 72 6.33 7.55 -5.52
CA VAL A 72 7.64 7.13 -5.03
C VAL A 72 8.65 7.08 -6.16
N GLU A 73 8.28 6.53 -7.31
CA GLU A 73 9.17 6.46 -8.47
C GLU A 73 9.52 7.85 -8.99
N SER A 74 8.55 8.77 -9.01
CA SER A 74 8.80 10.15 -9.40
C SER A 74 9.77 10.85 -8.44
N MET A 75 9.62 10.61 -7.15
CA MET A 75 10.53 11.16 -6.15
C MET A 75 11.94 10.60 -6.31
N ALA A 76 12.06 9.29 -6.52
CA ALA A 76 13.36 8.64 -6.72
C ALA A 76 14.05 9.15 -7.99
N GLY A 77 13.29 9.43 -9.04
CA GLY A 77 13.81 9.98 -10.29
C GLY A 77 13.98 11.49 -10.28
N GLN A 78 13.63 12.14 -9.18
CA GLN A 78 13.66 13.60 -9.03
C GLN A 78 12.80 14.31 -10.11
N ASN A 79 11.68 13.67 -10.44
CA ASN A 79 10.72 14.19 -11.43
C ASN A 79 9.52 14.77 -10.70
N GLY A 80 9.41 16.08 -10.67
CA GLY A 80 8.30 16.77 -10.03
C GLY A 80 8.69 17.44 -8.74
N ASP A 81 7.70 18.07 -8.10
CA ASP A 81 7.88 18.84 -6.89
C ASP A 81 7.96 17.93 -5.66
N GLY A 82 9.09 17.96 -4.97
CA GLY A 82 9.34 17.12 -3.79
C GLY A 82 8.27 17.22 -2.71
N PRO A 83 7.90 18.42 -2.24
CA PRO A 83 6.84 18.57 -1.24
C PRO A 83 5.49 18.03 -1.69
N THR A 84 5.12 18.22 -2.95
CA THR A 84 3.87 17.71 -3.51
C THR A 84 3.88 16.18 -3.57
N LEU A 85 5.01 15.60 -4.00
CA LEU A 85 5.16 14.14 -4.05
C LEU A 85 5.12 13.54 -2.65
N ASP A 86 5.77 14.19 -1.68
CA ASP A 86 5.77 13.73 -0.30
C ASP A 86 4.35 13.72 0.27
N GLU A 87 3.57 14.74 -0.01
CA GLU A 87 2.16 14.78 0.41
C GLU A 87 1.35 13.64 -0.18
N LYS A 88 1.56 13.34 -1.49
CA LYS A 88 0.88 12.22 -2.14
C LYS A 88 1.26 10.88 -1.49
N ILE A 89 2.55 10.70 -1.20
CA ILE A 89 3.02 9.47 -0.57
C ILE A 89 2.32 9.29 0.79
N ARG A 90 2.32 10.34 1.61
CA ARG A 90 1.68 10.29 2.94
C ARG A 90 0.19 10.00 2.83
N ARG A 91 -0.49 10.65 1.88
CA ARG A 91 -1.92 10.49 1.69
C ARG A 91 -2.27 9.06 1.29
N HIS A 92 -1.56 8.49 0.32
CA HIS A 92 -1.87 7.15 -0.15
C HIS A 92 -1.50 6.07 0.87
N VAL A 93 -0.43 6.26 1.63
CA VAL A 93 -0.11 5.34 2.73
C VAL A 93 -1.23 5.38 3.77
N GLY A 94 -1.70 6.56 4.13
CA GLY A 94 -2.81 6.71 5.07
C GLY A 94 -4.11 6.08 4.56
N ASN A 95 -4.41 6.30 3.28
CA ASN A 95 -5.58 5.71 2.64
C ASN A 95 -5.52 4.18 2.67
N LEU A 96 -4.36 3.62 2.35
CA LEU A 96 -4.16 2.17 2.37
C LEU A 96 -4.44 1.60 3.75
N MET A 97 -3.93 2.24 4.79
CA MET A 97 -4.18 1.76 6.16
C MET A 97 -5.68 1.75 6.48
N THR A 98 -6.37 2.84 6.14
CA THR A 98 -7.81 2.96 6.38
C THR A 98 -8.59 1.90 5.62
N GLU A 99 -8.26 1.71 4.35
CA GLU A 99 -8.94 0.73 3.48
C GLU A 99 -8.74 -0.70 3.98
N ILE A 100 -7.51 -1.02 4.40
CA ILE A 100 -7.19 -2.35 4.93
C ILE A 100 -7.94 -2.60 6.24
N ASP A 101 -7.93 -1.62 7.14
CA ASP A 101 -8.63 -1.75 8.41
C ASP A 101 -10.14 -1.93 8.20
N ASN A 102 -10.72 -1.17 7.27
CA ASN A 102 -12.14 -1.29 6.95
C ASN A 102 -12.46 -2.66 6.33
N ALA A 103 -11.60 -3.14 5.44
CA ALA A 103 -11.79 -4.45 4.82
C ALA A 103 -11.72 -5.57 5.85
N LEU A 104 -10.80 -5.48 6.81
CA LEU A 104 -10.71 -6.45 7.91
C LEU A 104 -11.97 -6.45 8.76
N LYS A 105 -12.52 -5.28 9.04
CA LYS A 105 -13.77 -5.17 9.81
C LYS A 105 -14.94 -5.80 9.06
N GLU A 106 -15.00 -5.65 7.73
CA GLU A 106 -16.05 -6.22 6.91
C GLU A 106 -16.01 -7.74 6.88
N LEU A 107 -14.82 -8.33 6.99
CA LEU A 107 -14.69 -9.79 7.06
C LEU A 107 -15.14 -10.33 8.41
N GLY A 108 -15.24 -9.49 9.38
CA GLY A 108 -15.72 -9.85 10.70
C GLY A 108 -14.65 -10.39 11.59
#